data_163e10178814e3b3c9b1619e079bb9d1
#
_entry.id   163e10178814e3b3c9b1619e079bb9d1
#
_cell.length_a   1.000
_cell.length_b   1.000
_cell.length_c   1.000
_cell.angle_alpha   90.00
_cell.angle_beta   90.00
_cell.angle_gamma   90.00
#
_symmetry.space_group_name_H-M   'P 1'
#
loop_
_entity.id
_entity.type
_entity.pdbx_description
1 polymer ?
#
loop_
_entity_poly.entity_id
_entity_poly.type
_entity_poly.pdbx_seq_one_letter_code
_entity_poly.pdbx_strand_id
1 'polypeptide(L)'
;MTSTDMIVVGADGSPAAATAIEYALRDAARRGARARIIAAAQLPQAWAGGYAMPVLPSSEEITEDLSGAARRQLDEVLSAHPELVAVPVTVEAVIGAPGRVLVEAAAGADELVLGHRGRGALGSALLGSVGLHCVMQAPCPVTVVRPAMVAESARDNAFDAATVQM
;
A
#
# COMPACT_ATOMS: atom_id res chain seq x y z
N MET A 1 17.40 -21.86 9.97
CA MET A 1 17.33 -20.38 9.80
C MET A 1 15.97 -20.07 9.22
N THR A 2 15.08 -19.62 10.04
CA THR A 2 13.77 -19.17 9.57
C THR A 2 13.96 -17.83 8.85
N SER A 3 14.06 -17.86 7.52
CA SER A 3 13.84 -16.67 6.71
C SER A 3 12.43 -16.22 7.04
N THR A 4 12.32 -15.14 7.80
CA THR A 4 11.01 -14.57 8.04
C THR A 4 10.68 -13.76 6.80
N ASP A 5 9.90 -14.34 5.90
CA ASP A 5 9.45 -13.69 4.69
C ASP A 5 8.85 -12.32 5.03
N MET A 6 9.15 -11.33 4.21
CA MET A 6 8.72 -9.95 4.42
C MET A 6 7.99 -9.42 3.19
N ILE A 7 6.77 -8.96 3.39
CA ILE A 7 5.96 -8.29 2.38
C ILE A 7 5.95 -6.79 2.69
N VAL A 8 6.43 -5.98 1.76
CA VAL A 8 6.32 -4.52 1.83
C VAL A 8 5.06 -4.06 1.13
N VAL A 9 4.32 -3.15 1.72
CA VAL A 9 3.12 -2.56 1.11
C VAL A 9 3.15 -1.05 1.19
N GLY A 10 2.86 -0.39 0.07
CA GLY A 10 2.75 1.06 -0.01
C GLY A 10 1.37 1.55 0.45
N ALA A 11 1.35 2.55 1.34
CA ALA A 11 0.13 3.18 1.84
C ALA A 11 0.15 4.69 1.60
N ASP A 12 -0.89 5.20 0.95
CA ASP A 12 -1.08 6.64 0.69
C ASP A 12 -2.43 7.16 1.19
N GLY A 13 -3.18 6.33 1.92
CA GLY A 13 -4.51 6.64 2.43
C GLY A 13 -5.62 6.52 1.38
N SER A 14 -5.33 6.03 0.17
CA SER A 14 -6.35 5.78 -0.85
C SER A 14 -7.11 4.47 -0.58
N PRO A 15 -8.33 4.30 -1.13
CA PRO A 15 -9.04 3.02 -1.07
C PRO A 15 -8.26 1.87 -1.71
N ALA A 16 -7.48 2.14 -2.76
CA ALA A 16 -6.64 1.15 -3.40
C ALA A 16 -5.49 0.68 -2.48
N ALA A 17 -4.95 1.58 -1.65
CA ALA A 17 -3.96 1.22 -0.63
C ALA A 17 -4.58 0.35 0.47
N ALA A 18 -5.82 0.60 0.90
CA ALA A 18 -6.52 -0.27 1.85
C ALA A 18 -6.66 -1.70 1.31
N THR A 19 -7.04 -1.84 0.04
CA THR A 19 -7.12 -3.16 -0.63
C THR A 19 -5.75 -3.83 -0.73
N ALA A 20 -4.69 -3.06 -0.98
CA ALA A 20 -3.32 -3.58 -1.02
C ALA A 20 -2.85 -4.06 0.37
N ILE A 21 -3.17 -3.32 1.44
CA ILE A 21 -2.89 -3.73 2.82
C ILE A 21 -3.62 -5.04 3.14
N GLU A 22 -4.91 -5.13 2.85
CA GLU A 22 -5.68 -6.37 3.06
C GLU A 22 -5.06 -7.56 2.33
N TYR A 23 -4.73 -7.39 1.05
CA TYR A 23 -4.07 -8.43 0.25
C TYR A 23 -2.74 -8.87 0.89
N ALA A 24 -1.87 -7.89 1.23
CA ALA A 24 -0.56 -8.17 1.83
C ALA A 24 -0.68 -8.91 3.16
N LEU A 25 -1.64 -8.55 4.02
CA LEU A 25 -1.87 -9.23 5.30
C LEU A 25 -2.40 -10.65 5.10
N ARG A 26 -3.31 -10.88 4.15
CA ARG A 26 -3.80 -12.22 3.82
C ARG A 26 -2.68 -13.12 3.30
N ASP A 27 -1.82 -12.57 2.46
CA ASP A 27 -0.69 -13.30 1.92
C ASP A 27 0.37 -13.58 3.00
N ALA A 28 0.67 -12.59 3.85
CA ALA A 28 1.54 -12.78 5.00
C ALA A 28 1.02 -13.86 5.96
N ALA A 29 -0.28 -13.87 6.25
CA ALA A 29 -0.90 -14.90 7.08
C ALA A 29 -0.72 -16.30 6.50
N ARG A 30 -0.87 -16.45 5.17
CA ARG A 30 -0.71 -17.76 4.49
C ARG A 30 0.74 -18.24 4.47
N ARG A 31 1.70 -17.33 4.36
CA ARG A 31 3.14 -17.65 4.28
C ARG A 31 3.81 -17.74 5.65
N GLY A 32 3.14 -17.29 6.73
CA GLY A 32 3.82 -17.07 8.02
C GLY A 32 4.81 -15.91 7.97
N ALA A 33 4.60 -14.96 7.07
CA ALA A 33 5.43 -13.79 6.84
C ALA A 33 5.03 -12.62 7.74
N ARG A 34 5.85 -11.58 7.75
CA ARG A 34 5.54 -10.28 8.35
C ARG A 34 5.22 -9.25 7.25
N ALA A 35 4.44 -8.23 7.59
CA ALA A 35 4.15 -7.12 6.70
C ALA A 35 4.82 -5.83 7.19
N ARG A 36 5.27 -5.01 6.24
CA ARG A 36 5.86 -3.69 6.49
C ARG A 36 5.12 -2.66 5.65
N ILE A 37 4.34 -1.82 6.31
CA ILE A 37 3.56 -0.75 5.66
C ILE A 37 4.43 0.50 5.57
N ILE A 38 4.61 1.03 4.37
CA ILE A 38 5.40 2.22 4.09
C ILE A 38 4.48 3.33 3.60
N ALA A 39 4.41 4.41 4.36
CA ALA A 39 3.80 5.66 3.93
C ALA A 39 4.90 6.65 3.52
N ALA A 40 4.83 7.20 2.32
CA ALA A 40 5.81 8.14 1.83
C ALA A 40 5.16 9.39 1.24
N ALA A 41 5.74 10.55 1.53
CA ALA A 41 5.34 11.79 0.90
C ALA A 41 6.56 12.66 0.61
N GLN A 42 6.51 13.33 -0.53
CA GLN A 42 7.51 14.33 -0.89
C GLN A 42 7.10 15.69 -0.32
N LEU A 43 8.04 16.37 0.32
CA LEU A 43 7.82 17.75 0.76
C LEU A 43 7.53 18.64 -0.46
N PRO A 44 6.54 19.54 -0.38
CA PRO A 44 6.37 20.56 -1.40
C PRO A 44 7.68 21.36 -1.52
N GLN A 45 8.21 21.47 -2.72
CA GLN A 45 9.31 22.39 -2.95
C GLN A 45 8.77 23.81 -2.72
N ALA A 46 9.31 24.50 -1.73
CA ALA A 46 8.96 25.89 -1.47
C ALA A 46 9.30 26.71 -2.72
N TRP A 47 8.29 27.29 -3.35
CA TRP A 47 8.47 28.24 -4.43
C TRP A 47 9.21 29.46 -3.87
N ALA A 48 10.42 29.71 -4.37
CA ALA A 48 11.23 30.90 -4.07
C ALA A 48 10.63 32.13 -4.78
N GLY A 49 9.38 32.45 -4.48
CA GLY A 49 8.66 33.62 -4.99
C GLY A 49 8.12 34.46 -3.85
N GLY A 50 8.75 35.52 -3.56
CA GLY A 50 8.62 36.63 -2.60
C GLY A 50 7.27 37.05 -2.01
N TYR A 51 6.34 36.12 -1.76
CA TYR A 51 5.12 36.37 -1.03
C TYR A 51 5.16 35.61 0.30
N ALA A 52 4.50 36.17 1.33
CA ALA A 52 4.46 35.62 2.68
C ALA A 52 4.23 34.10 2.64
N MET A 53 5.23 33.33 3.03
CA MET A 53 5.16 31.88 3.09
C MET A 53 4.19 31.47 4.19
N PRO A 54 3.21 30.62 3.92
CA PRO A 54 2.50 29.94 5.01
C PRO A 54 3.52 29.17 5.84
N VAL A 55 3.32 29.11 7.15
CA VAL A 55 4.15 28.28 8.03
C VAL A 55 3.99 26.83 7.55
N LEU A 56 5.06 26.29 6.96
CA LEU A 56 5.06 24.89 6.53
C LEU A 56 5.20 24.01 7.77
N PRO A 57 4.45 22.91 7.85
CA PRO A 57 4.61 21.95 8.92
C PRO A 57 6.05 21.42 8.94
N SER A 58 6.56 21.10 10.12
CA SER A 58 7.87 20.50 10.27
C SER A 58 7.91 19.10 9.65
N SER A 59 9.11 18.61 9.33
CA SER A 59 9.28 17.24 8.84
C SER A 59 8.77 16.20 9.85
N GLU A 60 8.86 16.51 11.13
CA GLU A 60 8.36 15.66 12.22
C GLU A 60 6.83 15.59 12.20
N GLU A 61 6.14 16.73 12.14
CA GLU A 61 4.68 16.79 12.02
C GLU A 61 4.17 16.03 10.77
N ILE A 62 4.84 16.18 9.64
CA ILE A 62 4.48 15.46 8.40
C ILE A 62 4.66 13.95 8.58
N THR A 63 5.75 13.52 9.20
CA THR A 63 6.02 12.09 9.45
C THR A 63 4.99 11.50 10.42
N GLU A 64 4.61 12.23 11.46
CA GLU A 64 3.57 11.83 12.40
C GLU A 64 2.20 11.71 11.71
N ASP A 65 1.83 12.67 10.89
CA ASP A 65 0.57 12.65 10.13
C ASP A 65 0.50 11.48 9.15
N LEU A 66 1.58 11.22 8.42
CA LEU A 66 1.68 10.09 7.50
C LEU A 66 1.59 8.75 8.24
N SER A 67 2.34 8.61 9.30
CA SER A 67 2.32 7.41 10.15
C SER A 67 0.95 7.20 10.76
N GLY A 68 0.32 8.26 11.28
CA GLY A 68 -1.04 8.22 11.82
C GLY A 68 -2.09 7.82 10.79
N ALA A 69 -2.00 8.35 9.57
CA ALA A 69 -2.91 7.98 8.48
C ALA A 69 -2.76 6.50 8.07
N ALA A 70 -1.52 6.01 7.95
CA ALA A 70 -1.25 4.62 7.62
C ALA A 70 -1.72 3.66 8.72
N ARG A 71 -1.55 4.03 10.00
CA ARG A 71 -2.05 3.25 11.14
C ARG A 71 -3.57 3.17 11.16
N ARG A 72 -4.27 4.30 10.94
CA ARG A 72 -5.74 4.30 10.85
C ARG A 72 -6.23 3.39 9.73
N GLN A 73 -5.56 3.41 8.59
CA GLN A 73 -5.91 2.55 7.45
C GLN A 73 -5.69 1.06 7.78
N LEU A 74 -4.61 0.73 8.48
CA LEU A 74 -4.37 -0.62 8.99
C LEU A 74 -5.46 -1.04 9.98
N ASP A 75 -5.83 -0.16 10.93
CA ASP A 75 -6.84 -0.43 11.95
C ASP A 75 -8.23 -0.68 11.32
N GLU A 76 -8.57 0.05 10.26
CA GLU A 76 -9.80 -0.17 9.48
C GLU A 76 -9.80 -1.55 8.83
N VAL A 77 -8.69 -1.96 8.21
CA VAL A 77 -8.55 -3.28 7.60
C VAL A 77 -8.65 -4.38 8.65
N LEU A 78 -7.96 -4.24 9.79
CA LEU A 78 -7.99 -5.24 10.87
C LEU A 78 -9.36 -5.31 11.56
N SER A 79 -10.09 -4.19 11.65
CA SER A 79 -11.46 -4.18 12.17
C SER A 79 -12.43 -4.92 11.28
N ALA A 80 -12.24 -4.83 9.96
CA ALA A 80 -13.03 -5.58 8.98
C ALA A 80 -12.61 -7.08 8.89
N HIS A 81 -11.36 -7.37 9.22
CA HIS A 81 -10.73 -8.70 9.11
C HIS A 81 -9.99 -9.09 10.39
N PRO A 82 -10.71 -9.40 11.50
CA PRO A 82 -10.09 -9.74 12.78
C PRO A 82 -9.14 -10.93 12.73
N GLU A 83 -9.32 -11.83 11.78
CA GLU A 83 -8.45 -12.99 11.56
C GLU A 83 -7.01 -12.62 11.17
N LEU A 84 -6.78 -11.38 10.71
CA LEU A 84 -5.47 -10.88 10.30
C LEU A 84 -4.67 -10.23 11.43
N VAL A 85 -5.24 -10.05 12.60
CA VAL A 85 -4.59 -9.37 13.75
C VAL A 85 -3.31 -10.10 14.20
N ALA A 86 -3.21 -11.41 13.96
CA ALA A 86 -2.03 -12.20 14.34
C ALA A 86 -0.81 -11.99 13.41
N VAL A 87 -0.97 -11.32 12.27
CA VAL A 87 0.14 -11.02 11.36
C VAL A 87 1.04 -9.96 11.98
N PRO A 88 2.36 -10.20 12.09
CA PRO A 88 3.28 -9.17 12.55
C PRO A 88 3.36 -8.03 11.54
N VAL A 89 3.02 -6.81 11.96
CA VAL A 89 3.00 -5.63 11.09
C VAL A 89 3.83 -4.50 11.69
N THR A 90 4.62 -3.84 10.85
CA THR A 90 5.26 -2.55 11.17
C THR A 90 4.75 -1.46 10.24
N VAL A 91 4.61 -0.24 10.76
CA VAL A 91 4.20 0.93 9.98
C VAL A 91 5.31 1.98 10.07
N GLU A 92 5.78 2.43 8.93
CA GLU A 92 6.84 3.42 8.81
C GLU A 92 6.42 4.56 7.88
N ALA A 93 6.75 5.78 8.26
CA ALA A 93 6.57 6.97 7.44
C ALA A 93 7.93 7.53 7.03
N VAL A 94 8.09 7.83 5.75
CA VAL A 94 9.35 8.32 5.19
C VAL A 94 9.09 9.54 4.31
N ILE A 95 9.83 10.62 4.54
CA ILE A 95 9.81 11.79 3.65
C ILE A 95 10.73 11.50 2.46
N GLY A 96 10.16 11.56 1.27
CA GLY A 96 10.87 11.31 0.03
C GLY A 96 9.92 11.05 -1.14
N ALA A 97 10.47 10.92 -2.34
CA ALA A 97 9.70 10.55 -3.53
C ALA A 97 9.13 9.12 -3.33
N PRO A 98 7.79 8.93 -3.31
CA PRO A 98 7.18 7.66 -2.90
C PRO A 98 7.69 6.45 -3.66
N GLY A 99 7.83 6.54 -4.98
CA GLY A 99 8.34 5.42 -5.78
C GLY A 99 9.75 5.00 -5.36
N ARG A 100 10.63 5.95 -5.11
CA ARG A 100 12.00 5.69 -4.69
C ARG A 100 12.07 5.11 -3.27
N VAL A 101 11.30 5.67 -2.35
CA VAL A 101 11.20 5.18 -0.97
C VAL A 101 10.72 3.72 -0.94
N LEU A 102 9.71 3.39 -1.75
CA LEU A 102 9.18 2.02 -1.83
C LEU A 102 10.17 1.03 -2.44
N VAL A 103 10.90 1.42 -3.48
CA VAL A 103 11.95 0.60 -4.07
C VAL A 103 13.07 0.33 -3.07
N GLU A 104 13.51 1.34 -2.32
CA GLU A 104 14.51 1.20 -1.26
C GLU A 104 14.01 0.31 -0.11
N ALA A 105 12.74 0.48 0.30
CA ALA A 105 12.13 -0.34 1.34
C ALA A 105 11.95 -1.81 0.92
N ALA A 106 11.80 -2.07 -0.37
CA ALA A 106 11.67 -3.41 -0.94
C ALA A 106 13.00 -4.18 -1.01
N ALA A 107 14.13 -3.54 -0.69
CA ALA A 107 15.41 -4.24 -0.62
C ALA A 107 15.40 -5.33 0.45
N GLY A 108 15.56 -6.58 0.02
CA GLY A 108 15.47 -7.75 0.91
C GLY A 108 14.06 -8.20 1.27
N ALA A 109 13.03 -7.61 0.65
CA ALA A 109 11.66 -8.10 0.75
C ALA A 109 11.41 -9.22 -0.28
N ASP A 110 10.46 -10.08 0.04
CA ASP A 110 10.03 -11.16 -0.87
C ASP A 110 9.00 -10.66 -1.87
N GLU A 111 8.30 -9.58 -1.54
CA GLU A 111 7.27 -8.98 -2.38
C GLU A 111 7.02 -7.51 -2.01
N LEU A 112 6.74 -6.69 -3.02
CA LEU A 112 6.21 -5.33 -2.87
C LEU A 112 4.77 -5.29 -3.37
N VAL A 113 3.83 -4.90 -2.52
CA VAL A 113 2.40 -4.82 -2.84
C VAL A 113 1.97 -3.36 -2.94
N LEU A 114 1.24 -3.03 -3.98
CA LEU A 114 0.76 -1.68 -4.26
C LEU A 114 -0.72 -1.69 -4.68
N GLY A 115 -1.46 -0.65 -4.33
CA GLY A 115 -2.72 -0.35 -4.99
C GLY A 115 -2.48 0.12 -6.43
N HIS A 116 -3.40 -0.20 -7.33
CA HIS A 116 -3.26 0.15 -8.75
C HIS A 116 -3.26 1.67 -8.99
N ARG A 117 -3.77 2.48 -8.05
CA ARG A 117 -3.82 3.94 -8.10
C ARG A 117 -3.61 4.54 -6.72
N GLY A 118 -3.02 5.75 -6.69
CA GLY A 118 -2.91 6.57 -5.50
C GLY A 118 -3.93 7.73 -5.50
N ARG A 119 -3.75 8.67 -4.56
CA ARG A 119 -4.62 9.82 -4.33
C ARG A 119 -4.84 10.75 -5.54
N GLY A 120 -3.96 10.75 -6.53
CA GLY A 120 -3.97 11.71 -7.64
C GLY A 120 -4.48 11.17 -8.98
N ALA A 121 -5.06 9.97 -9.02
CA ALA A 121 -5.40 9.33 -10.28
C ALA A 121 -6.78 9.70 -10.80
N LEU A 122 -6.84 10.54 -11.82
CA LEU A 122 -8.04 10.83 -12.60
C LEU A 122 -8.25 9.75 -13.68
N GLY A 123 -9.33 9.02 -13.57
CA GLY A 123 -10.15 8.45 -14.64
C GLY A 123 -9.58 7.50 -15.69
N SER A 124 -8.28 7.21 -15.79
CA SER A 124 -7.74 6.30 -16.82
C SER A 124 -7.36 4.92 -16.27
N ALA A 125 -7.43 3.90 -17.12
CA ALA A 125 -7.14 2.49 -16.78
C ALA A 125 -5.64 2.19 -16.54
N LEU A 126 -4.79 3.21 -16.49
CA LEU A 126 -3.34 3.06 -16.38
C LEU A 126 -2.89 3.00 -14.92
N LEU A 127 -1.83 2.25 -14.68
CA LEU A 127 -1.08 2.18 -13.43
C LEU A 127 -0.57 3.58 -13.05
N GLY A 128 -0.68 3.97 -11.77
CA GLY A 128 -0.16 5.25 -11.28
C GLY A 128 1.37 5.35 -11.44
N SER A 129 1.89 6.58 -11.44
CA SER A 129 3.33 6.84 -11.64
C SER A 129 4.22 6.15 -10.60
N VAL A 130 3.79 6.07 -9.35
CA VAL A 130 4.50 5.35 -8.28
C VAL A 130 4.52 3.85 -8.57
N GLY A 131 3.38 3.27 -8.95
CA GLY A 131 3.28 1.86 -9.30
C GLY A 131 4.18 1.51 -10.50
N LEU A 132 4.15 2.33 -11.55
CA LEU A 132 5.01 2.13 -12.72
C LEU A 132 6.50 2.19 -12.35
N HIS A 133 6.90 3.17 -11.52
CA HIS A 133 8.28 3.28 -11.05
C HIS A 133 8.71 2.03 -10.28
N CYS A 134 7.86 1.54 -9.37
CA CYS A 134 8.13 0.34 -8.57
C CYS A 134 8.25 -0.92 -9.46
N VAL A 135 7.33 -1.10 -10.42
CA VAL A 135 7.38 -2.26 -11.34
C VAL A 135 8.69 -2.29 -12.15
N MET A 136 9.20 -1.12 -12.52
CA MET A 136 10.44 -1.02 -13.31
C MET A 136 11.72 -1.13 -12.48
N GLN A 137 11.69 -0.80 -11.19
CA GLN A 137 12.91 -0.59 -10.39
C GLN A 137 13.00 -1.47 -9.13
N ALA A 138 11.91 -2.09 -8.68
CA ALA A 138 11.94 -2.90 -7.47
C ALA A 138 12.87 -4.11 -7.59
N PRO A 139 13.62 -4.45 -6.53
CA PRO A 139 14.52 -5.60 -6.52
C PRO A 139 13.80 -6.94 -6.23
N CYS A 140 12.48 -6.92 -6.07
CA CYS A 140 11.63 -8.09 -5.80
C CYS A 140 10.37 -8.05 -6.68
N PRO A 141 9.58 -9.14 -6.73
CA PRO A 141 8.28 -9.14 -7.39
C PRO A 141 7.37 -8.02 -6.89
N VAL A 142 6.62 -7.41 -7.80
CA VAL A 142 5.66 -6.34 -7.49
C VAL A 142 4.25 -6.80 -7.84
N THR A 143 3.38 -6.82 -6.83
CA THR A 143 1.97 -7.13 -6.99
C THR A 143 1.15 -5.84 -6.96
N VAL A 144 0.36 -5.62 -8.00
CA VAL A 144 -0.55 -4.47 -8.09
C VAL A 144 -1.98 -4.93 -7.88
N VAL A 145 -2.61 -4.45 -6.81
CA VAL A 145 -3.95 -4.89 -6.39
C VAL A 145 -5.02 -3.91 -6.86
N ARG A 146 -6.09 -4.43 -7.45
CA ARG A 146 -7.26 -3.66 -7.91
C ARG A 146 -8.47 -3.97 -7.02
N PRO A 147 -9.23 -2.97 -6.55
CA PRO A 147 -10.42 -3.21 -5.71
C PRO A 147 -11.48 -4.12 -6.35
N ALA A 148 -11.62 -4.07 -7.68
CA ALA A 148 -12.60 -4.87 -8.41
C ALA A 148 -12.30 -6.39 -8.39
N MET A 149 -11.08 -6.81 -8.12
CA MET A 149 -10.69 -8.24 -8.13
C MET A 149 -11.33 -9.01 -6.97
N VAL A 150 -11.71 -8.35 -5.88
CA VAL A 150 -12.39 -8.98 -4.75
C VAL A 150 -13.86 -9.22 -5.03
N ALA A 151 -14.50 -8.37 -5.84
CA ALA A 151 -15.91 -8.48 -6.22
C ALA A 151 -16.16 -9.49 -7.35
N GLU A 152 -15.20 -9.70 -8.25
CA GLU A 152 -15.31 -10.67 -9.35
C GLU A 152 -15.19 -12.11 -8.87
N SER A 153 -14.29 -12.42 -7.96
CA SER A 153 -14.18 -13.77 -7.40
C SER A 153 -15.45 -14.24 -6.64
N ALA A 154 -16.20 -13.29 -6.08
CA ALA A 154 -17.49 -13.60 -5.43
C ALA A 154 -18.64 -13.81 -6.45
N ARG A 155 -18.54 -13.21 -7.66
CA ARG A 155 -19.52 -13.37 -8.74
C ARG A 155 -19.30 -14.64 -9.55
N ASP A 156 -18.07 -15.03 -9.79
CA ASP A 156 -17.73 -16.27 -10.50
C ASP A 156 -18.15 -17.50 -9.70
N ASN A 157 -18.00 -17.48 -8.37
CA ASN A 157 -18.51 -18.53 -7.50
C ASN A 157 -20.06 -18.64 -7.48
N ALA A 158 -20.76 -17.53 -7.73
CA ALA A 158 -22.23 -17.53 -7.82
C ALA A 158 -22.74 -18.03 -9.18
N PHE A 159 -21.95 -17.83 -10.24
CA PHE A 159 -22.32 -18.28 -11.60
C PHE A 159 -22.12 -19.80 -11.77
N ASP A 160 -21.03 -20.35 -11.23
CA ASP A 160 -20.77 -21.80 -11.25
C ASP A 160 -21.80 -22.60 -10.44
N ALA A 161 -22.27 -22.04 -9.31
CA ALA A 161 -23.31 -22.71 -8.50
C ALA A 161 -24.69 -22.78 -9.19
N ALA A 162 -24.96 -21.85 -10.11
CA ALA A 162 -26.24 -21.83 -10.86
C ALA A 162 -26.25 -22.75 -12.10
N THR A 163 -25.06 -23.13 -12.61
CA THR A 163 -24.95 -23.96 -13.83
C THR A 163 -25.00 -25.46 -13.55
N VAL A 164 -24.87 -25.88 -12.30
CA VAL A 164 -24.90 -27.32 -11.91
C VAL A 164 -26.31 -27.86 -11.64
N GLN A 165 -27.38 -27.05 -11.75
CA GLN A 165 -28.78 -27.47 -11.51
C GLN A 165 -29.64 -27.54 -12.79
N MET A 166 -29.10 -27.99 -13.92
CA MET A 166 -29.89 -28.44 -15.06
C MET A 166 -29.55 -29.87 -15.47
#